data_5fbba0d375dacd517ddd264540a48b96
#
_entry.id   5fbba0d375dacd517ddd264540a48b96
#
_cell.length_a   1.000
_cell.length_b   1.000
_cell.length_c   1.000
_cell.angle_alpha   90.00
_cell.angle_beta   90.00
_cell.angle_gamma   90.00
#
_symmetry.space_group_name_H-M   'P 1'
#
loop_
_entity.id
_entity.type
_entity.pdbx_description
1 polymer ?
#
loop_
_entity_poly.entity_id
_entity_poly.type
_entity_poly.pdbx_seq_one_letter_code
_entity_poly.pdbx_strand_id
1 'polypeptide(L)'
;MVDRSDARDWIEHEDAVARADRIARLEWLASNYPSNELGFMLNGGWLSHRLLEEAKYCFAYGQFLATAILGVAFIERLLAARFFAAGRDDLERSSGLDLLRESLKSAWVSQEEFDQFDRVRRLRNPIVHFRRPLAVDTIEYRAVKADAHPDELVERDAREILTSVFRVLQRSAV
;
A
#
# COMPACT_ATOMS: atom_id res chain seq x y z
N MET A 1 12.85 -32.56 -1.89
CA MET A 1 13.61 -31.77 -2.92
C MET A 1 12.72 -31.74 -4.14
N VAL A 2 12.23 -30.57 -4.55
CA VAL A 2 11.38 -30.42 -5.76
C VAL A 2 12.31 -30.66 -6.96
N ASP A 3 11.93 -31.54 -7.87
CA ASP A 3 12.70 -31.77 -9.11
C ASP A 3 12.70 -30.49 -9.97
N ARG A 4 13.75 -30.29 -10.77
CA ARG A 4 13.85 -29.10 -11.64
C ARG A 4 12.78 -29.07 -12.75
N SER A 5 12.30 -30.24 -13.20
CA SER A 5 11.18 -30.32 -14.13
C SER A 5 9.90 -29.84 -13.47
N ASP A 6 9.64 -30.31 -12.23
CA ASP A 6 8.45 -29.95 -11.46
C ASP A 6 8.39 -28.43 -11.18
N ALA A 7 9.53 -27.78 -10.95
CA ALA A 7 9.59 -26.34 -10.70
C ALA A 7 9.24 -25.51 -11.95
N ARG A 8 9.66 -25.96 -13.15
CA ARG A 8 9.33 -25.31 -14.42
C ARG A 8 7.84 -25.47 -14.73
N ASP A 9 7.32 -26.68 -14.65
CA ASP A 9 5.93 -26.99 -14.92
C ASP A 9 5.00 -26.24 -13.95
N TRP A 10 5.43 -26.12 -12.69
CA TRP A 10 4.69 -25.33 -11.68
C TRP A 10 4.64 -23.84 -12.05
N ILE A 11 5.76 -23.23 -12.45
CA ILE A 11 5.81 -21.82 -12.85
C ILE A 11 4.96 -21.57 -14.10
N GLU A 12 5.05 -22.45 -15.11
CA GLU A 12 4.28 -22.34 -16.34
C GLU A 12 2.78 -22.45 -16.07
N HIS A 13 2.39 -23.35 -15.17
CA HIS A 13 0.98 -23.49 -14.75
C HIS A 13 0.50 -22.24 -14.02
N GLU A 14 1.25 -21.74 -13.02
CA GLU A 14 0.93 -20.51 -12.28
C GLU A 14 0.82 -19.31 -13.20
N ASP A 15 1.74 -19.18 -14.14
CA ASP A 15 1.72 -18.10 -15.13
C ASP A 15 0.49 -18.16 -16.04
N ALA A 16 0.10 -19.36 -16.47
CA ALA A 16 -1.09 -19.54 -17.30
C ALA A 16 -2.38 -19.20 -16.54
N VAL A 17 -2.53 -19.69 -15.30
CA VAL A 17 -3.72 -19.48 -14.47
C VAL A 17 -3.88 -18.01 -14.05
N ALA A 18 -2.79 -17.37 -13.61
CA ALA A 18 -2.83 -16.02 -13.07
C ALA A 18 -2.72 -14.91 -14.15
N ARG A 19 -2.48 -15.25 -15.43
CA ARG A 19 -2.16 -14.28 -16.47
C ARG A 19 -3.25 -13.24 -16.69
N ALA A 20 -4.50 -13.66 -16.79
CA ALA A 20 -5.62 -12.75 -17.04
C ALA A 20 -5.78 -11.73 -15.90
N ASP A 21 -5.69 -12.18 -14.67
CA ASP A 21 -5.80 -11.34 -13.48
C ASP A 21 -4.62 -10.37 -13.37
N ARG A 22 -3.40 -10.83 -13.70
CA ARG A 22 -2.22 -9.94 -13.73
C ARG A 22 -2.38 -8.83 -14.76
N ILE A 23 -2.88 -9.15 -15.96
CA ILE A 23 -3.14 -8.15 -17.00
C ILE A 23 -4.16 -7.12 -16.48
N ALA A 24 -5.29 -7.55 -15.93
CA ALA A 24 -6.31 -6.66 -15.41
C ALA A 24 -5.78 -5.74 -14.29
N ARG A 25 -4.92 -6.28 -13.40
CA ARG A 25 -4.28 -5.47 -12.35
C ARG A 25 -3.26 -4.48 -12.89
N LEU A 26 -2.48 -4.86 -13.91
CA LEU A 26 -1.54 -3.96 -14.59
C LEU A 26 -2.27 -2.83 -15.33
N GLU A 27 -3.38 -3.13 -16.00
CA GLU A 27 -4.24 -2.12 -16.64
C GLU A 27 -4.84 -1.16 -15.60
N TRP A 28 -5.27 -1.69 -14.45
CA TRP A 28 -5.74 -0.85 -13.34
C TRP A 28 -4.62 0.05 -12.81
N LEU A 29 -3.40 -0.48 -12.62
CA LEU A 29 -2.24 0.33 -12.22
C LEU A 29 -1.95 1.43 -13.24
N ALA A 30 -1.90 1.10 -14.53
CA ALA A 30 -1.63 2.06 -15.59
C ALA A 30 -2.68 3.17 -15.64
N SER A 31 -3.96 2.83 -15.40
CA SER A 31 -5.07 3.79 -15.44
C SER A 31 -5.14 4.71 -14.21
N ASN A 32 -4.57 4.29 -13.07
CA ASN A 32 -4.65 5.02 -11.80
C ASN A 32 -3.32 5.65 -11.37
N TYR A 33 -2.20 5.21 -11.96
CA TYR A 33 -0.90 5.78 -11.63
C TYR A 33 -0.83 7.24 -12.11
N PRO A 34 -0.45 8.18 -11.25
CA PRO A 34 -0.41 9.58 -11.64
C PRO A 34 0.65 9.83 -12.72
N SER A 35 0.27 10.60 -13.74
CA SER A 35 1.20 11.07 -14.77
C SER A 35 1.78 12.42 -14.36
N ASN A 36 3.09 12.56 -14.46
CA ASN A 36 3.76 13.84 -14.34
C ASN A 36 4.99 13.86 -15.28
N GLU A 37 5.03 14.81 -16.21
CA GLU A 37 6.11 14.92 -17.21
C GLU A 37 7.49 15.15 -16.57
N LEU A 38 7.55 15.83 -15.44
CA LEU A 38 8.79 16.13 -14.71
C LEU A 38 9.15 15.04 -13.68
N GLY A 39 8.29 14.03 -13.50
CA GLY A 39 8.48 12.98 -12.51
C GLY A 39 8.08 13.40 -11.09
N PHE A 40 8.47 12.59 -10.10
CA PHE A 40 8.12 12.79 -8.70
C PHE A 40 9.38 12.88 -7.84
N MET A 41 9.44 13.91 -6.98
CA MET A 41 10.53 14.02 -6.00
C MET A 41 10.16 13.24 -4.73
N LEU A 42 10.86 12.13 -4.49
CA LEU A 42 10.67 11.30 -3.30
C LEU A 42 11.72 11.66 -2.23
N ASN A 43 11.36 12.53 -1.31
CA ASN A 43 12.26 12.97 -0.22
C ASN A 43 12.80 11.83 0.66
N GLY A 44 12.11 10.68 0.69
CA GLY A 44 12.53 9.49 1.45
C GLY A 44 13.66 8.65 0.82
N GLY A 45 14.24 9.10 -0.30
CA GLY A 45 15.39 8.49 -0.97
C GLY A 45 15.07 7.13 -1.62
N TRP A 46 16.13 6.35 -1.89
CA TRP A 46 16.04 5.06 -2.60
C TRP A 46 15.02 4.09 -1.99
N LEU A 47 14.94 3.99 -0.67
CA LEU A 47 14.01 3.07 -0.02
C LEU A 47 12.54 3.44 -0.25
N SER A 48 12.20 4.73 -0.31
CA SER A 48 10.84 5.16 -0.67
C SER A 48 10.48 4.73 -2.09
N HIS A 49 11.40 4.88 -3.04
CA HIS A 49 11.22 4.39 -4.40
C HIS A 49 11.01 2.87 -4.43
N ARG A 50 11.82 2.10 -3.70
CA ARG A 50 11.68 0.64 -3.63
C ARG A 50 10.34 0.20 -3.04
N LEU A 51 9.88 0.84 -1.95
CA LEU A 51 8.58 0.53 -1.35
C LEU A 51 7.44 0.75 -2.35
N LEU A 52 7.48 1.83 -3.13
CA LEU A 52 6.48 2.11 -4.16
C LEU A 52 6.49 1.04 -5.27
N GLU A 53 7.68 0.73 -5.82
CA GLU A 53 7.81 -0.25 -6.90
C GLU A 53 7.41 -1.66 -6.45
N GLU A 54 7.84 -2.07 -5.26
CA GLU A 54 7.50 -3.38 -4.71
C GLU A 54 6.01 -3.48 -4.34
N ALA A 55 5.38 -2.41 -3.85
CA ALA A 55 3.93 -2.41 -3.62
C ALA A 55 3.14 -2.62 -4.91
N LYS A 56 3.52 -1.94 -6.00
CA LYS A 56 2.92 -2.13 -7.33
C LYS A 56 3.15 -3.55 -7.87
N TYR A 57 4.39 -4.05 -7.74
CA TYR A 57 4.74 -5.40 -8.16
C TYR A 57 3.91 -6.44 -7.40
N CYS A 58 3.87 -6.37 -6.08
CA CYS A 58 3.06 -7.26 -5.24
C CYS A 58 1.59 -7.25 -5.63
N PHE A 59 1.04 -6.07 -5.92
CA PHE A 59 -0.35 -5.94 -6.38
C PHE A 59 -0.58 -6.65 -7.72
N ALA A 60 0.28 -6.43 -8.71
CA ALA A 60 0.17 -7.08 -10.01
C ALA A 60 0.18 -8.62 -9.89
N TYR A 61 0.96 -9.15 -8.96
CA TYR A 61 1.07 -10.58 -8.72
C TYR A 61 0.08 -11.13 -7.68
N GLY A 62 -0.91 -10.36 -7.22
CA GLY A 62 -1.93 -10.82 -6.29
C GLY A 62 -1.45 -10.96 -4.84
N GLN A 63 -0.30 -10.41 -4.50
CA GLN A 63 0.26 -10.43 -3.15
C GLN A 63 -0.30 -9.26 -2.32
N PHE A 64 -1.60 -9.26 -2.09
CA PHE A 64 -2.33 -8.12 -1.55
C PHE A 64 -1.94 -7.73 -0.13
N LEU A 65 -1.61 -8.70 0.73
CA LEU A 65 -1.14 -8.41 2.08
C LEU A 65 0.22 -7.69 2.05
N ALA A 66 1.14 -8.12 1.19
CA ALA A 66 2.42 -7.44 0.99
C ALA A 66 2.21 -6.03 0.41
N THR A 67 1.31 -5.88 -0.57
CA THR A 67 0.91 -4.57 -1.12
C THR A 67 0.45 -3.62 -0.01
N ALA A 68 -0.38 -4.10 0.91
CA ALA A 68 -0.91 -3.29 2.02
C ALA A 68 0.21 -2.84 2.97
N ILE A 69 1.12 -3.72 3.33
CA ILE A 69 2.25 -3.42 4.21
C ILE A 69 3.17 -2.38 3.57
N LEU A 70 3.59 -2.63 2.33
CA LEU A 70 4.54 -1.78 1.61
C LEU A 70 3.94 -0.42 1.25
N GLY A 71 2.67 -0.39 0.83
CA GLY A 71 1.97 0.85 0.49
C GLY A 71 1.80 1.79 1.69
N VAL A 72 1.40 1.27 2.85
CA VAL A 72 1.30 2.10 4.07
C VAL A 72 2.69 2.52 4.56
N ALA A 73 3.69 1.64 4.50
CA ALA A 73 5.07 1.97 4.85
C ALA A 73 5.63 3.09 3.94
N PHE A 74 5.27 3.09 2.64
CA PHE A 74 5.61 4.17 1.72
C PHE A 74 5.03 5.51 2.18
N ILE A 75 3.72 5.56 2.50
CA ILE A 75 3.05 6.79 2.97
C ILE A 75 3.72 7.30 4.25
N GLU A 76 3.88 6.44 5.26
CA GLU A 76 4.49 6.80 6.54
C GLU A 76 5.91 7.34 6.35
N ARG A 77 6.71 6.69 5.51
CA ARG A 77 8.08 7.11 5.23
C ARG A 77 8.14 8.44 4.48
N LEU A 78 7.26 8.66 3.51
CA LEU A 78 7.24 9.90 2.74
C LEU A 78 6.86 11.09 3.62
N LEU A 79 5.88 10.91 4.52
CA LEU A 79 5.50 11.93 5.50
C LEU A 79 6.66 12.24 6.47
N ALA A 80 7.31 11.21 7.03
CA ALA A 80 8.46 11.39 7.91
C ALA A 80 9.61 12.13 7.21
N ALA A 81 9.94 11.74 5.98
CA ALA A 81 11.00 12.37 5.20
C ALA A 81 10.68 13.85 4.86
N ARG A 82 9.41 14.17 4.65
CA ARG A 82 8.97 15.55 4.43
C ARG A 82 9.14 16.39 5.68
N PHE A 83 8.81 15.86 6.86
CA PHE A 83 9.05 16.55 8.13
C PHE A 83 10.53 16.75 8.41
N PHE A 84 11.35 15.73 8.15
CA PHE A 84 12.80 15.85 8.26
C PHE A 84 13.34 16.96 7.34
N ALA A 85 12.90 17.01 6.08
CA ALA A 85 13.29 18.07 5.15
C ALA A 85 12.83 19.49 5.61
N ALA A 86 11.81 19.58 6.47
CA ALA A 86 11.33 20.80 7.10
C ALA A 86 12.00 21.10 8.47
N GLY A 87 13.05 20.35 8.84
CA GLY A 87 13.78 20.54 10.11
C GLY A 87 13.06 20.00 11.35
N ARG A 88 12.07 19.09 11.17
CA ARG A 88 11.31 18.46 12.25
C ARG A 88 11.87 17.07 12.58
N ASP A 89 13.12 17.05 13.09
CA ASP A 89 13.82 15.80 13.46
C ASP A 89 13.13 15.08 14.63
N ASP A 90 12.36 15.81 15.43
CA ASP A 90 11.52 15.27 16.51
C ASP A 90 10.48 14.23 16.04
N LEU A 91 10.14 14.24 14.76
CA LEU A 91 9.16 13.34 14.17
C LEU A 91 9.79 12.13 13.44
N GLU A 92 11.10 12.00 13.40
CA GLU A 92 11.80 10.92 12.67
C GLU A 92 11.32 9.51 13.04
N ARG A 93 11.03 9.30 14.34
CA ARG A 93 10.60 8.00 14.89
C ARG A 93 9.14 7.99 15.35
N SER A 94 8.36 8.95 14.89
CA SER A 94 6.95 9.05 15.25
C SER A 94 6.11 7.95 14.63
N SER A 95 5.01 7.61 15.30
CA SER A 95 4.05 6.66 14.73
C SER A 95 3.39 7.24 13.48
N GLY A 96 2.91 6.35 12.58
CA GLY A 96 2.17 6.78 11.39
C GLY A 96 0.96 7.67 11.72
N LEU A 97 0.28 7.43 12.84
CA LEU A 97 -0.84 8.28 13.28
C LEU A 97 -0.37 9.67 13.71
N ASP A 98 0.77 9.78 14.39
CA ASP A 98 1.30 11.07 14.82
C ASP A 98 1.81 11.86 13.63
N LEU A 99 2.46 11.21 12.66
CA LEU A 99 2.83 11.83 11.39
C LEU A 99 1.61 12.38 10.64
N LEU A 100 0.51 11.63 10.60
CA LEU A 100 -0.73 12.09 9.96
C LEU A 100 -1.35 13.29 10.71
N ARG A 101 -1.38 13.27 12.04
CA ARG A 101 -1.89 14.38 12.86
C ARG A 101 -1.08 15.67 12.64
N GLU A 102 0.24 15.56 12.64
CA GLU A 102 1.10 16.73 12.39
C GLU A 102 0.97 17.20 10.93
N SER A 103 0.76 16.29 9.98
CA SER A 103 0.52 16.65 8.57
C SER A 103 -0.78 17.44 8.40
N LEU A 104 -1.85 17.04 9.10
CA LEU A 104 -3.12 17.77 9.12
C LEU A 104 -2.95 19.14 9.79
N LYS A 105 -2.32 19.19 10.96
CA LYS A 105 -2.07 20.42 11.71
C LYS A 105 -1.22 21.43 10.93
N SER A 106 -0.28 20.92 10.11
CA SER A 106 0.58 21.75 9.24
C SER A 106 -0.06 22.07 7.89
N ALA A 107 -1.33 21.68 7.68
CA ALA A 107 -2.07 21.82 6.42
C ALA A 107 -1.37 21.15 5.21
N TRP A 108 -0.53 20.13 5.43
CA TRP A 108 0.09 19.34 4.36
C TRP A 108 -0.86 18.31 3.77
N VAL A 109 -1.82 17.86 4.56
CA VAL A 109 -2.93 17.04 4.11
C VAL A 109 -4.24 17.71 4.50
N SER A 110 -5.27 17.53 3.70
CA SER A 110 -6.63 17.94 4.05
C SER A 110 -7.26 16.99 5.08
N GLN A 111 -8.39 17.36 5.67
CA GLN A 111 -9.14 16.46 6.55
C GLN A 111 -9.57 15.19 5.81
N GLU A 112 -10.02 15.31 4.56
CA GLU A 112 -10.40 14.15 3.74
C GLU A 112 -9.23 13.19 3.53
N GLU A 113 -8.03 13.71 3.23
CA GLU A 113 -6.82 12.90 3.06
C GLU A 113 -6.38 12.27 4.37
N PHE A 114 -6.45 13.00 5.48
CA PHE A 114 -6.18 12.44 6.80
C PHE A 114 -7.09 11.24 7.09
N ASP A 115 -8.38 11.39 6.88
CA ASP A 115 -9.37 10.32 7.12
C ASP A 115 -9.10 9.11 6.22
N GLN A 116 -8.76 9.34 4.96
CA GLN A 116 -8.38 8.29 4.01
C GLN A 116 -7.09 7.57 4.44
N PHE A 117 -6.03 8.32 4.77
CA PHE A 117 -4.74 7.73 5.15
C PHE A 117 -4.83 7.00 6.50
N ASP A 118 -5.59 7.51 7.47
CA ASP A 118 -5.84 6.80 8.73
C ASP A 118 -6.66 5.53 8.49
N ARG A 119 -7.61 5.55 7.58
CA ARG A 119 -8.37 4.37 7.18
C ARG A 119 -7.45 3.28 6.63
N VAL A 120 -6.59 3.58 5.64
CA VAL A 120 -5.69 2.57 5.06
C VAL A 120 -4.64 2.07 6.07
N ARG A 121 -4.19 2.93 6.98
CA ARG A 121 -3.35 2.51 8.11
C ARG A 121 -4.08 1.47 8.99
N ARG A 122 -5.37 1.67 9.27
CA ARG A 122 -6.19 0.72 10.04
C ARG A 122 -6.42 -0.59 9.28
N LEU A 123 -6.56 -0.57 7.96
CA LEU A 123 -6.65 -1.79 7.15
C LEU A 123 -5.38 -2.63 7.25
N ARG A 124 -4.20 -2.01 7.30
CA ARG A 124 -2.90 -2.70 7.44
C ARG A 124 -2.67 -3.26 8.85
N ASN A 125 -3.19 -2.62 9.89
CA ASN A 125 -2.85 -2.99 11.27
C ASN A 125 -3.12 -4.46 11.64
N PRO A 126 -4.27 -5.08 11.32
CA PRO A 126 -4.50 -6.49 11.62
C PRO A 126 -3.62 -7.45 10.81
N ILE A 127 -2.97 -6.98 9.74
CA ILE A 127 -2.04 -7.78 8.96
C ILE A 127 -0.68 -7.91 9.69
N VAL A 128 -0.23 -6.84 10.35
CA VAL A 128 1.09 -6.80 11.00
C VAL A 128 1.04 -7.01 12.51
N HIS A 129 -0.12 -6.88 13.13
CA HIS A 129 -0.31 -7.07 14.55
C HIS A 129 -1.35 -8.16 14.80
N PHE A 130 -1.00 -9.16 15.59
CA PHE A 130 -1.95 -10.20 15.95
C PHE A 130 -3.22 -9.60 16.58
N ARG A 131 -4.35 -10.09 16.10
CA ARG A 131 -5.69 -9.83 16.64
C ARG A 131 -6.36 -11.15 16.97
N ARG A 132 -7.23 -11.15 17.97
CA ARG A 132 -8.06 -12.34 18.23
C ARG A 132 -8.90 -12.64 16.99
N PRO A 133 -9.08 -13.91 16.62
CA PRO A 133 -9.97 -14.27 15.51
C PRO A 133 -11.34 -13.58 15.65
N LEU A 134 -11.87 -13.07 14.55
CA LEU A 134 -13.14 -12.34 14.47
C LEU A 134 -13.22 -11.05 15.30
N ALA A 135 -12.11 -10.46 15.73
CA ALA A 135 -12.13 -9.08 16.21
C ALA A 135 -12.61 -8.13 15.08
N VAL A 136 -13.29 -7.05 15.44
CA VAL A 136 -14.04 -6.17 14.50
C VAL A 136 -13.21 -5.65 13.33
N ASP A 137 -11.91 -5.49 13.50
CA ASP A 137 -10.98 -4.98 12.49
C ASP A 137 -10.29 -6.08 11.66
N THR A 138 -10.52 -7.37 11.97
CA THR A 138 -9.90 -8.48 11.21
C THR A 138 -10.55 -8.69 9.86
N ILE A 139 -9.79 -9.25 8.94
CA ILE A 139 -10.25 -9.59 7.59
C ILE A 139 -11.41 -10.60 7.68
N GLU A 140 -11.29 -11.61 8.54
CA GLU A 140 -12.28 -12.64 8.75
C GLU A 140 -13.62 -12.07 9.23
N TYR A 141 -13.60 -11.18 10.22
CA TYR A 141 -14.81 -10.50 10.71
C TYR A 141 -15.48 -9.69 9.61
N ARG A 142 -14.67 -8.93 8.87
CA ARG A 142 -15.16 -8.08 7.76
C ARG A 142 -15.73 -8.92 6.62
N ALA A 143 -15.12 -10.07 6.32
CA ALA A 143 -15.59 -11.02 5.32
C ALA A 143 -16.96 -11.58 5.69
N VAL A 144 -17.11 -12.08 6.91
CA VAL A 144 -18.41 -12.56 7.42
C VAL A 144 -19.47 -11.46 7.37
N LYS A 145 -19.14 -10.23 7.81
CA LYS A 145 -20.07 -9.10 7.80
C LYS A 145 -20.49 -8.67 6.39
N ALA A 146 -19.59 -8.79 5.43
CA ALA A 146 -19.83 -8.37 4.04
C ALA A 146 -20.40 -9.49 3.15
N ASP A 147 -20.54 -10.71 3.68
CA ASP A 147 -20.87 -11.91 2.92
C ASP A 147 -19.97 -12.08 1.67
N ALA A 148 -18.66 -11.93 1.88
CA ALA A 148 -17.65 -11.92 0.82
C ALA A 148 -16.48 -12.84 1.17
N HIS A 149 -15.78 -13.31 0.14
CA HIS A 149 -14.56 -14.09 0.38
C HIS A 149 -13.43 -13.19 0.93
N PRO A 150 -12.61 -13.66 1.89
CA PRO A 150 -11.48 -12.88 2.42
C PRO A 150 -10.53 -12.34 1.34
N ASP A 151 -10.24 -13.11 0.29
CA ASP A 151 -9.35 -12.71 -0.79
C ASP A 151 -9.89 -11.51 -1.59
N GLU A 152 -11.20 -11.44 -1.80
CA GLU A 152 -11.84 -10.28 -2.45
C GLU A 152 -11.69 -9.01 -1.61
N LEU A 153 -11.77 -9.15 -0.28
CA LEU A 153 -11.59 -8.03 0.63
C LEU A 153 -10.15 -7.52 0.64
N VAL A 154 -9.16 -8.41 0.68
CA VAL A 154 -7.76 -7.99 0.70
C VAL A 154 -7.34 -7.39 -0.64
N GLU A 155 -7.89 -7.83 -1.78
CA GLU A 155 -7.67 -7.16 -3.06
C GLU A 155 -8.27 -5.75 -3.08
N ARG A 156 -9.52 -5.60 -2.59
CA ARG A 156 -10.17 -4.28 -2.47
C ARG A 156 -9.39 -3.35 -1.56
N ASP A 157 -8.92 -3.84 -0.43
CA ASP A 157 -8.10 -3.06 0.51
C ASP A 157 -6.76 -2.65 -0.13
N ALA A 158 -6.12 -3.53 -0.88
CA ALA A 158 -4.89 -3.23 -1.60
C ALA A 158 -5.10 -2.12 -2.65
N ARG A 159 -6.22 -2.13 -3.38
CA ARG A 159 -6.59 -1.05 -4.31
C ARG A 159 -6.81 0.28 -3.59
N GLU A 160 -7.51 0.28 -2.45
CA GLU A 160 -7.73 1.48 -1.64
C GLU A 160 -6.39 2.05 -1.12
N ILE A 161 -5.48 1.18 -0.66
CA ILE A 161 -4.16 1.57 -0.20
C ILE A 161 -3.33 2.17 -1.35
N LEU A 162 -3.29 1.53 -2.52
CA LEU A 162 -2.56 2.06 -3.68
C LEU A 162 -3.16 3.38 -4.18
N THR A 163 -4.48 3.55 -4.14
CA THR A 163 -5.11 4.84 -4.43
C THR A 163 -4.60 5.93 -3.49
N SER A 164 -4.45 5.61 -2.20
CA SER A 164 -3.88 6.53 -1.21
C SER A 164 -2.39 6.80 -1.47
N VAL A 165 -1.62 5.78 -1.84
CA VAL A 165 -0.21 5.90 -2.26
C VAL A 165 -0.09 6.87 -3.45
N PHE A 166 -0.92 6.71 -4.47
CA PHE A 166 -0.91 7.56 -5.67
C PHE A 166 -1.32 9.00 -5.35
N ARG A 167 -2.25 9.20 -4.42
CA ARG A 167 -2.64 10.55 -3.94
C ARG A 167 -1.49 11.27 -3.23
N VAL A 168 -0.74 10.57 -2.37
CA VAL A 168 0.46 11.13 -1.73
C VAL A 168 1.56 11.39 -2.76
N LEU A 169 1.72 10.52 -3.74
CA LEU A 169 2.69 10.68 -4.82
C LEU A 169 2.40 11.93 -5.66
N GLN A 170 1.15 12.20 -6.01
CA GLN A 170 0.74 13.42 -6.74
C GLN A 170 1.16 14.70 -6.02
N ARG A 171 1.14 14.72 -4.68
CA ARG A 171 1.62 15.86 -3.88
C ARG A 171 3.14 16.03 -3.89
N SER A 172 3.86 15.04 -4.39
CA SER A 172 5.32 15.04 -4.55
C SER A 172 5.74 15.36 -6.00
N ALA A 173 4.77 15.80 -6.84
CA ALA A 173 5.05 16.26 -8.19
C ALA A 173 5.89 17.54 -8.16
N VAL A 174 6.87 17.64 -9.06
CA VAL A 174 7.77 18.79 -9.21
C VAL A 174 7.18 19.80 -10.20
#